data_e696e8436b62ab7cd01f3e3f6e9053f9
#
_entry.id   e696e8436b62ab7cd01f3e3f6e9053f9
#
_cell.length_a   1.000
_cell.length_b   1.000
_cell.length_c   1.000
_cell.angle_alpha   90.00
_cell.angle_beta   90.00
_cell.angle_gamma   90.00
#
_symmetry.space_group_name_H-M   'P 1'
#
loop_
_entity.id
_entity.type
_entity.pdbx_description
1 polymer ?
#
loop_
_entity_poly.entity_id
_entity_poly.type
_entity_poly.pdbx_seq_one_letter_code
_entity_poly.pdbx_strand_id
1 'polypeptide(L)'
;FETGQESLEAAQTLKYKSMVDQMGAQPGDHVLEIGCGWGGFAEYAAKERGLKVTGLTISKEQHDYAVARMEKAGLSDKVDIKLQDYRDETGTYDGIASIEMFEAVGEQFWPVYFETLRDRLKPGRNATLQIITVEDHRFEVYRKSVDFIQKYIFPGGMLPSPSILKQEVEKTGLRVKQSIEFGESYSQTLRRWHDTFNERWSDVSLLGFDDRFKRMWNFYLTSCAAGFHAGSIDVTQITVTKPG
;
A
#
# COMPACT_ATOMS: atom_id res chain seq x y z
N PHE A 1 -12.06 8.58 2.19
CA PHE A 1 -13.44 9.06 2.44
C PHE A 1 -13.83 10.09 1.39
N GLU A 2 -15.05 10.06 0.91
CA GLU A 2 -15.58 11.06 -0.03
C GLU A 2 -16.32 12.17 0.73
N THR A 3 -17.11 11.80 1.73
CA THR A 3 -17.89 12.74 2.54
C THR A 3 -17.40 12.88 3.98
N GLY A 4 -16.52 11.97 4.42
CA GLY A 4 -16.05 11.86 5.79
C GLY A 4 -17.01 11.12 6.74
N GLN A 5 -18.17 10.72 6.24
CA GLN A 5 -19.20 10.04 7.03
C GLN A 5 -19.24 8.51 6.79
N GLU A 6 -18.50 8.03 5.79
CA GLU A 6 -18.45 6.60 5.46
C GLU A 6 -17.87 5.79 6.62
N SER A 7 -18.30 4.51 6.74
CA SER A 7 -17.60 3.55 7.59
C SER A 7 -16.16 3.34 7.09
N LEU A 8 -15.28 2.89 7.96
CA LEU A 8 -13.90 2.56 7.56
C LEU A 8 -13.88 1.48 6.46
N GLU A 9 -14.78 0.50 6.54
CA GLU A 9 -14.92 -0.56 5.54
C GLU A 9 -15.34 -0.01 4.17
N ALA A 10 -16.32 0.90 4.15
CA ALA A 10 -16.75 1.56 2.91
C ALA A 10 -15.61 2.40 2.30
N ALA A 11 -14.88 3.16 3.12
CA ALA A 11 -13.72 3.93 2.68
C ALA A 11 -12.60 3.04 2.12
N GLN A 12 -12.34 1.88 2.73
CA GLN A 12 -11.40 0.89 2.21
C GLN A 12 -11.84 0.35 0.85
N THR A 13 -13.13 0.07 0.69
CA THR A 13 -13.70 -0.39 -0.59
C THR A 13 -13.54 0.67 -1.68
N LEU A 14 -13.80 1.94 -1.38
CA LEU A 14 -13.56 3.06 -2.29
C LEU A 14 -12.09 3.18 -2.70
N LYS A 15 -11.17 2.97 -1.77
CA LYS A 15 -9.73 2.93 -2.03
C LYS A 15 -9.38 1.85 -3.06
N TYR A 16 -9.86 0.62 -2.87
CA TYR A 16 -9.62 -0.48 -3.80
C TYR A 16 -10.27 -0.23 -5.17
N LYS A 17 -11.48 0.32 -5.16
CA LYS A 17 -12.16 0.72 -6.40
C LYS A 17 -11.32 1.72 -7.19
N SER A 18 -10.83 2.76 -6.53
CA SER A 18 -9.96 3.77 -7.15
C SER A 18 -8.69 3.15 -7.76
N MET A 19 -8.04 2.23 -7.05
CA MET A 19 -6.86 1.52 -7.57
C MET A 19 -7.16 0.78 -8.88
N VAL A 20 -8.24 0.00 -8.94
CA VAL A 20 -8.61 -0.77 -10.14
C VAL A 20 -9.05 0.14 -11.28
N ASP A 21 -9.84 1.18 -11.00
CA ASP A 21 -10.32 2.14 -12.01
C ASP A 21 -9.16 2.89 -12.66
N GLN A 22 -8.19 3.36 -11.88
CA GLN A 22 -6.99 4.03 -12.37
C GLN A 22 -6.09 3.09 -13.19
N MET A 23 -5.96 1.84 -12.77
CA MET A 23 -5.23 0.80 -13.52
C MET A 23 -5.86 0.54 -14.87
N GLY A 24 -7.19 0.64 -14.97
CA GLY A 24 -7.95 0.36 -16.18
C GLY A 24 -8.07 -1.12 -16.50
N ALA A 25 -7.89 -1.99 -15.51
CA ALA A 25 -8.04 -3.44 -15.65
C ALA A 25 -9.49 -3.83 -15.95
N GLN A 26 -9.69 -4.79 -16.85
CA GLN A 26 -10.98 -5.27 -17.30
C GLN A 26 -11.28 -6.67 -16.72
N PRO A 27 -12.55 -7.05 -16.56
CA PRO A 27 -12.90 -8.40 -16.14
C PRO A 27 -12.16 -9.48 -16.94
N GLY A 28 -11.54 -10.42 -16.25
CA GLY A 28 -10.70 -11.47 -16.85
C GLY A 28 -9.21 -11.13 -16.96
N ASP A 29 -8.81 -9.87 -16.83
CA ASP A 29 -7.39 -9.48 -16.77
C ASP A 29 -6.71 -10.10 -15.56
N HIS A 30 -5.41 -10.39 -15.69
CA HIS A 30 -4.58 -10.93 -14.62
C HIS A 30 -3.71 -9.82 -14.01
N VAL A 31 -3.93 -9.55 -12.74
CA VAL A 31 -3.26 -8.48 -11.97
C VAL A 31 -2.28 -9.08 -10.98
N LEU A 32 -1.11 -8.46 -10.86
CA LEU A 32 -0.15 -8.73 -9.78
C LEU A 32 -0.40 -7.73 -8.63
N GLU A 33 -0.53 -8.22 -7.40
CA GLU A 33 -0.50 -7.39 -6.19
C GLU A 33 0.83 -7.61 -5.45
N ILE A 34 1.67 -6.58 -5.41
CA ILE A 34 2.95 -6.60 -4.70
C ILE A 34 2.73 -6.12 -3.27
N GLY A 35 2.87 -7.04 -2.31
CA GLY A 35 2.54 -6.78 -0.91
C GLY A 35 1.03 -6.90 -0.65
N CYS A 36 0.47 -8.10 -0.82
CA CYS A 36 -0.98 -8.32 -0.71
C CYS A 36 -1.55 -8.21 0.72
N GLY A 37 -0.68 -8.11 1.73
CA GLY A 37 -1.10 -8.00 3.11
C GLY A 37 -2.08 -9.12 3.50
N TRP A 38 -3.20 -8.74 4.10
CA TRP A 38 -4.25 -9.65 4.54
C TRP A 38 -5.27 -10.01 3.42
N GLY A 39 -4.96 -9.73 2.14
CA GLY A 39 -5.75 -10.11 0.98
C GLY A 39 -6.97 -9.22 0.69
N GLY A 40 -7.05 -8.00 1.26
CA GLY A 40 -8.23 -7.15 1.10
C GLY A 40 -8.43 -6.65 -0.34
N PHE A 41 -7.39 -6.19 -1.00
CA PHE A 41 -7.47 -5.78 -2.40
C PHE A 41 -7.69 -6.97 -3.33
N ALA A 42 -6.98 -8.09 -3.11
CA ALA A 42 -7.14 -9.30 -3.92
C ALA A 42 -8.59 -9.80 -3.91
N GLU A 43 -9.23 -9.87 -2.73
CA GLU A 43 -10.65 -10.25 -2.62
C GLU A 43 -11.54 -9.27 -3.39
N TYR A 44 -11.38 -7.96 -3.19
CA TYR A 44 -12.16 -6.96 -3.90
C TYR A 44 -11.99 -7.07 -5.41
N ALA A 45 -10.75 -7.15 -5.89
CA ALA A 45 -10.44 -7.22 -7.31
C ALA A 45 -11.02 -8.46 -8.00
N ALA A 46 -10.95 -9.62 -7.33
CA ALA A 46 -11.48 -10.87 -7.87
C ALA A 46 -13.01 -10.92 -7.80
N LYS A 47 -13.61 -10.51 -6.68
CA LYS A 47 -15.04 -10.63 -6.42
C LYS A 47 -15.86 -9.56 -7.14
N GLU A 48 -15.47 -8.30 -6.98
CA GLU A 48 -16.27 -7.17 -7.44
C GLU A 48 -15.91 -6.74 -8.88
N ARG A 49 -14.67 -7.04 -9.32
CA ARG A 49 -14.18 -6.59 -10.62
C ARG A 49 -13.90 -7.75 -11.60
N GLY A 50 -14.06 -9.00 -11.15
CA GLY A 50 -13.88 -10.18 -12.01
C GLY A 50 -12.45 -10.40 -12.49
N LEU A 51 -11.45 -9.88 -11.76
CA LEU A 51 -10.03 -10.02 -12.11
C LEU A 51 -9.47 -11.36 -11.63
N LYS A 52 -8.40 -11.82 -12.27
CA LYS A 52 -7.50 -12.82 -11.69
C LYS A 52 -6.39 -12.09 -10.96
N VAL A 53 -6.00 -12.56 -9.78
CA VAL A 53 -4.97 -11.90 -8.97
C VAL A 53 -3.90 -12.89 -8.55
N THR A 54 -2.62 -12.52 -8.78
CA THR A 54 -1.48 -13.11 -8.07
C THR A 54 -1.06 -12.13 -6.99
N GLY A 55 -1.19 -12.51 -5.73
CA GLY A 55 -0.80 -11.68 -4.58
C GLY A 55 0.50 -12.18 -3.96
N LEU A 56 1.47 -11.28 -3.76
CA LEU A 56 2.77 -11.62 -3.17
C LEU A 56 2.87 -11.05 -1.75
N THR A 57 3.40 -11.84 -0.84
CA THR A 57 3.84 -11.40 0.49
C THR A 57 5.05 -12.19 0.94
N ILE A 58 5.89 -11.58 1.79
CA ILE A 58 7.00 -12.26 2.47
C ILE A 58 6.66 -12.65 3.92
N SER A 59 5.48 -12.28 4.42
CA SER A 59 5.00 -12.68 5.74
C SER A 59 4.19 -13.96 5.65
N LYS A 60 4.63 -14.98 6.39
CA LYS A 60 3.91 -16.26 6.49
C LYS A 60 2.52 -16.07 7.09
N GLU A 61 2.38 -15.22 8.09
CA GLU A 61 1.10 -14.93 8.76
C GLU A 61 0.10 -14.28 7.82
N GLN A 62 0.56 -13.32 7.00
CA GLN A 62 -0.28 -12.68 5.98
C GLN A 62 -0.68 -13.68 4.89
N HIS A 63 0.29 -14.48 4.43
CA HIS A 63 0.02 -15.53 3.43
C HIS A 63 -1.07 -16.49 3.90
N ASP A 64 -0.89 -17.10 5.07
CA ASP A 64 -1.81 -18.12 5.58
C ASP A 64 -3.22 -17.54 5.80
N TYR A 65 -3.28 -16.31 6.33
CA TYR A 65 -4.55 -15.60 6.50
C TYR A 65 -5.22 -15.27 5.15
N ALA A 66 -4.46 -14.72 4.19
CA ALA A 66 -5.01 -14.33 2.89
C ALA A 66 -5.50 -15.56 2.10
N VAL A 67 -4.77 -16.68 2.14
CA VAL A 67 -5.23 -17.95 1.53
C VAL A 67 -6.55 -18.40 2.15
N ALA A 68 -6.63 -18.49 3.48
CA ALA A 68 -7.88 -18.88 4.16
C ALA A 68 -9.03 -17.92 3.86
N ARG A 69 -8.74 -16.62 3.70
CA ARG A 69 -9.73 -15.61 3.30
C ARG A 69 -10.26 -15.87 1.90
N MET A 70 -9.40 -16.19 0.93
CA MET A 70 -9.81 -16.51 -0.45
C MET A 70 -10.63 -17.81 -0.51
N GLU A 71 -10.25 -18.84 0.25
CA GLU A 71 -11.01 -20.08 0.36
C GLU A 71 -12.42 -19.83 0.90
N LYS A 72 -12.52 -19.07 2.01
CA LYS A 72 -13.81 -18.70 2.62
C LYS A 72 -14.69 -17.88 1.68
N ALA A 73 -14.10 -17.04 0.83
CA ALA A 73 -14.81 -16.23 -0.14
C ALA A 73 -15.16 -17.00 -1.44
N GLY A 74 -14.68 -18.25 -1.62
CA GLY A 74 -14.88 -19.03 -2.83
C GLY A 74 -14.14 -18.47 -4.03
N LEU A 75 -12.95 -17.91 -3.81
CA LEU A 75 -12.16 -17.22 -4.84
C LEU A 75 -10.83 -17.92 -5.17
N SER A 76 -10.61 -19.14 -4.67
CA SER A 76 -9.35 -19.88 -4.87
C SER A 76 -9.04 -20.22 -6.33
N ASP A 77 -10.03 -20.16 -7.21
CA ASP A 77 -9.86 -20.33 -8.66
C ASP A 77 -9.42 -19.05 -9.37
N LYS A 78 -9.53 -17.88 -8.72
CA LYS A 78 -9.21 -16.57 -9.29
C LYS A 78 -8.01 -15.90 -8.63
N VAL A 79 -7.71 -16.27 -7.37
CA VAL A 79 -6.66 -15.61 -6.57
C VAL A 79 -5.62 -16.64 -6.14
N ASP A 80 -4.37 -16.39 -6.51
CA ASP A 80 -3.20 -17.15 -6.10
C ASP A 80 -2.33 -16.30 -5.18
N ILE A 81 -2.26 -16.64 -3.89
CA ILE A 81 -1.43 -15.96 -2.90
C ILE A 81 -0.13 -16.72 -2.73
N LYS A 82 1.01 -16.06 -2.94
CA LYS A 82 2.34 -16.66 -2.88
C LYS A 82 3.17 -16.06 -1.73
N LEU A 83 3.82 -16.93 -0.98
CA LEU A 83 4.87 -16.56 -0.03
C LEU A 83 6.17 -16.36 -0.82
N GLN A 84 6.36 -15.17 -1.38
CA GLN A 84 7.43 -14.90 -2.35
C GLN A 84 7.85 -13.44 -2.30
N ASP A 85 9.15 -13.19 -2.48
CA ASP A 85 9.68 -11.85 -2.72
C ASP A 85 9.30 -11.39 -4.14
N TYR A 86 8.87 -10.14 -4.29
CA TYR A 86 8.47 -9.58 -5.58
C TYR A 86 9.60 -9.59 -6.62
N ARG A 87 10.86 -9.58 -6.17
CA ARG A 87 12.05 -9.64 -7.04
C ARG A 87 12.20 -10.99 -7.74
N ASP A 88 11.64 -12.04 -7.15
CA ASP A 88 11.69 -13.41 -7.70
C ASP A 88 10.50 -13.71 -8.63
N GLU A 89 9.55 -12.76 -8.76
CA GLU A 89 8.41 -12.95 -9.68
C GLU A 89 8.87 -12.81 -11.13
N THR A 90 8.41 -13.75 -11.98
CA THR A 90 8.83 -13.83 -13.38
C THR A 90 7.67 -13.68 -14.38
N GLY A 91 6.43 -13.73 -13.92
CA GLY A 91 5.23 -13.57 -14.75
C GLY A 91 5.09 -12.17 -15.37
N THR A 92 4.19 -12.03 -16.32
CA THR A 92 3.78 -10.74 -16.89
C THR A 92 2.27 -10.57 -16.76
N TYR A 93 1.84 -9.34 -16.46
CA TYR A 93 0.51 -9.04 -15.97
C TYR A 93 -0.16 -7.92 -16.78
N ASP A 94 -1.50 -7.95 -16.81
CA ASP A 94 -2.32 -6.92 -17.44
C ASP A 94 -2.44 -5.66 -16.58
N GLY A 95 -2.08 -5.76 -15.30
CA GLY A 95 -2.02 -4.65 -14.37
C GLY A 95 -1.20 -5.01 -13.14
N ILE A 96 -0.69 -4.01 -12.44
CA ILE A 96 0.01 -4.20 -11.15
C ILE A 96 -0.58 -3.27 -10.13
N ALA A 97 -0.86 -3.78 -8.92
CA ALA A 97 -1.22 -3.02 -7.74
C ALA A 97 -0.14 -3.17 -6.66
N SER A 98 0.14 -2.10 -5.94
CA SER A 98 0.96 -2.14 -4.72
C SER A 98 0.46 -1.06 -3.77
N ILE A 99 0.10 -1.46 -2.54
CA ILE A 99 -0.54 -0.57 -1.58
C ILE A 99 0.33 -0.51 -0.32
N GLU A 100 0.99 0.64 -0.10
CA GLU A 100 1.82 0.93 1.08
C GLU A 100 2.88 -0.16 1.36
N MET A 101 3.53 -0.61 0.29
CA MET A 101 4.65 -1.56 0.37
C MET A 101 5.99 -0.89 0.02
N PHE A 102 5.95 0.12 -0.87
CA PHE A 102 7.14 0.80 -1.37
C PHE A 102 7.96 1.45 -0.24
N GLU A 103 7.30 1.91 0.81
CA GLU A 103 7.92 2.50 1.99
C GLU A 103 8.90 1.55 2.70
N ALA A 104 8.65 0.23 2.61
CA ALA A 104 9.50 -0.80 3.21
C ALA A 104 10.67 -1.23 2.32
N VAL A 105 10.71 -0.78 1.05
CA VAL A 105 11.74 -1.20 0.08
C VAL A 105 13.13 -0.63 0.43
N GLY A 106 13.18 0.58 0.99
CA GLY A 106 14.43 1.32 1.23
C GLY A 106 14.99 1.97 -0.04
N GLU A 107 15.53 3.17 0.11
CA GLU A 107 15.93 4.04 -1.02
C GLU A 107 16.90 3.36 -2.00
N GLN A 108 17.86 2.62 -1.52
CA GLN A 108 18.85 1.93 -2.35
C GLN A 108 18.25 0.91 -3.33
N PHE A 109 17.04 0.44 -3.06
CA PHE A 109 16.36 -0.58 -3.87
C PHE A 109 15.21 -0.01 -4.73
N TRP A 110 14.94 1.28 -4.68
CA TRP A 110 13.90 1.91 -5.50
C TRP A 110 14.07 1.65 -7.00
N PRO A 111 15.29 1.72 -7.59
CA PRO A 111 15.47 1.36 -8.99
C PRO A 111 15.04 -0.08 -9.29
N VAL A 112 15.42 -1.04 -8.47
CA VAL A 112 15.06 -2.47 -8.65
C VAL A 112 13.53 -2.65 -8.57
N TYR A 113 12.87 -1.92 -7.67
CA TYR A 113 11.41 -1.98 -7.54
C TYR A 113 10.72 -1.51 -8.84
N PHE A 114 11.08 -0.35 -9.39
CA PHE A 114 10.48 0.15 -10.62
C PHE A 114 10.89 -0.64 -11.86
N GLU A 115 12.09 -1.19 -11.90
CA GLU A 115 12.52 -2.13 -12.94
C GLU A 115 11.65 -3.39 -12.91
N THR A 116 11.41 -3.94 -11.73
CA THR A 116 10.50 -5.11 -11.59
C THR A 116 9.09 -4.78 -12.05
N LEU A 117 8.54 -3.63 -11.66
CA LEU A 117 7.23 -3.18 -12.16
C LEU A 117 7.20 -3.13 -13.70
N ARG A 118 8.21 -2.49 -14.31
CA ARG A 118 8.33 -2.39 -15.77
C ARG A 118 8.36 -3.78 -16.42
N ASP A 119 9.17 -4.69 -15.87
CA ASP A 119 9.41 -6.00 -16.46
C ASP A 119 8.22 -6.96 -16.30
N ARG A 120 7.47 -6.82 -15.21
CA ARG A 120 6.25 -7.61 -14.94
C ARG A 120 5.00 -7.07 -15.62
N LEU A 121 4.99 -5.79 -16.01
CA LEU A 121 3.86 -5.15 -16.67
C LEU A 121 3.93 -5.40 -18.19
N LYS A 122 2.82 -5.82 -18.80
CA LYS A 122 2.71 -5.94 -20.26
C LYS A 122 2.81 -4.56 -20.92
N PRO A 123 3.34 -4.45 -22.15
CA PRO A 123 3.39 -3.19 -22.89
C PRO A 123 2.00 -2.54 -23.04
N GLY A 124 1.92 -1.22 -22.94
CA GLY A 124 0.68 -0.46 -23.01
C GLY A 124 -0.23 -0.54 -21.76
N ARG A 125 0.16 -1.29 -20.74
CA ARG A 125 -0.63 -1.49 -19.51
C ARG A 125 -0.16 -0.58 -18.37
N ASN A 126 -0.96 -0.53 -17.29
CA ASN A 126 -0.70 0.37 -16.16
C ASN A 126 -0.45 -0.41 -14.86
N ALA A 127 0.40 0.17 -14.02
CA ALA A 127 0.47 -0.15 -12.59
C ALA A 127 -0.10 1.02 -11.80
N THR A 128 -0.86 0.74 -10.74
CA THR A 128 -1.33 1.75 -9.78
C THR A 128 -0.74 1.45 -8.41
N LEU A 129 -0.03 2.43 -7.87
CA LEU A 129 0.69 2.32 -6.61
C LEU A 129 0.07 3.29 -5.61
N GLN A 130 -0.12 2.86 -4.37
CA GLN A 130 -0.45 3.74 -3.28
C GLN A 130 0.76 3.88 -2.37
N ILE A 131 1.25 5.10 -2.21
CA ILE A 131 2.52 5.40 -1.53
C ILE A 131 2.33 6.60 -0.62
N ILE A 132 2.88 6.52 0.59
CA ILE A 132 3.00 7.67 1.48
C ILE A 132 4.18 8.52 1.01
N THR A 133 3.98 9.83 0.92
CA THR A 133 5.00 10.78 0.49
C THR A 133 5.27 11.83 1.56
N VAL A 134 6.48 12.37 1.57
CA VAL A 134 6.85 13.56 2.35
C VAL A 134 6.96 14.74 1.39
N GLU A 135 6.64 15.97 1.86
CA GLU A 135 6.77 17.19 1.04
C GLU A 135 8.19 17.35 0.45
N ASP A 136 8.29 17.80 -0.80
CA ASP A 136 9.57 17.93 -1.52
C ASP A 136 10.61 18.76 -0.74
N HIS A 137 10.21 19.87 -0.12
CA HIS A 137 11.13 20.74 0.61
C HIS A 137 11.66 20.11 1.91
N ARG A 138 10.99 19.05 2.42
CA ARG A 138 11.39 18.33 3.64
C ARG A 138 12.26 17.11 3.34
N PHE A 139 12.22 16.59 2.13
CA PHE A 139 12.83 15.30 1.76
C PHE A 139 14.32 15.23 2.10
N GLU A 140 15.12 16.26 1.76
CA GLU A 140 16.56 16.25 2.00
C GLU A 140 16.95 16.24 3.49
N VAL A 141 16.11 16.77 4.37
CA VAL A 141 16.31 16.69 5.82
C VAL A 141 15.83 15.32 6.33
N TYR A 142 14.66 14.88 5.88
CA TYR A 142 14.08 13.62 6.25
C TYR A 142 14.98 12.43 5.93
N ARG A 143 15.53 12.35 4.71
CA ARG A 143 16.38 11.22 4.27
C ARG A 143 17.71 11.09 5.05
N LYS A 144 18.15 12.16 5.72
CA LYS A 144 19.41 12.19 6.50
C LYS A 144 19.17 12.02 8.01
N SER A 145 17.93 11.90 8.44
CA SER A 145 17.54 11.74 9.83
C SER A 145 16.86 10.39 10.04
N VAL A 146 16.83 9.94 11.28
CA VAL A 146 16.05 8.79 11.69
C VAL A 146 15.00 9.29 12.67
N ASP A 147 13.75 9.28 12.25
CA ASP A 147 12.64 9.69 13.09
C ASP A 147 12.12 8.55 14.00
N PHE A 148 11.07 8.86 14.76
CA PHE A 148 10.43 7.89 15.65
C PHE A 148 9.87 6.69 14.87
N ILE A 149 9.27 6.92 13.71
CA ILE A 149 8.62 5.87 12.91
C ILE A 149 9.68 4.91 12.37
N GLN A 150 10.74 5.44 11.77
CA GLN A 150 11.86 4.64 11.26
C GLN A 150 12.60 3.88 12.38
N LYS A 151 12.64 4.44 13.59
CA LYS A 151 13.37 3.81 14.70
C LYS A 151 12.57 2.71 15.40
N TYR A 152 11.26 2.87 15.56
CA TYR A 152 10.47 2.03 16.46
C TYR A 152 9.30 1.31 15.82
N ILE A 153 8.79 1.76 14.68
CA ILE A 153 7.59 1.20 14.03
C ILE A 153 7.96 0.45 12.74
N PHE A 154 8.66 1.12 11.82
CA PHE A 154 9.07 0.58 10.53
C PHE A 154 10.58 0.77 10.30
N PRO A 155 11.44 -0.03 10.97
CA PRO A 155 12.88 0.07 10.81
C PRO A 155 13.30 -0.11 9.34
N GLY A 156 14.09 0.86 8.83
CA GLY A 156 14.53 0.86 7.43
C GLY A 156 13.51 1.44 6.43
N GLY A 157 12.32 1.84 6.89
CA GLY A 157 11.33 2.50 6.06
C GLY A 157 11.80 3.86 5.53
N MET A 158 11.42 4.18 4.29
CA MET A 158 11.77 5.45 3.65
C MET A 158 10.64 5.92 2.76
N LEU A 159 10.18 7.16 3.01
CA LEU A 159 9.17 7.82 2.19
C LEU A 159 9.85 8.61 1.06
N PRO A 160 9.39 8.49 -0.18
CA PRO A 160 9.82 9.40 -1.24
C PRO A 160 9.11 10.75 -1.12
N SER A 161 9.64 11.78 -1.78
CA SER A 161 8.83 12.94 -2.11
C SER A 161 8.19 12.78 -3.50
N PRO A 162 7.14 13.56 -3.84
CA PRO A 162 6.48 13.47 -5.15
C PRO A 162 7.45 13.63 -6.32
N SER A 163 8.38 14.59 -6.25
CA SER A 163 9.38 14.82 -7.29
C SER A 163 10.36 13.66 -7.43
N ILE A 164 10.84 13.11 -6.32
CA ILE A 164 11.76 11.96 -6.30
C ILE A 164 11.04 10.71 -6.82
N LEU A 165 9.81 10.46 -6.37
CA LEU A 165 9.01 9.33 -6.84
C LEU A 165 8.85 9.37 -8.37
N LYS A 166 8.50 10.54 -8.93
CA LYS A 166 8.40 10.72 -10.37
C LYS A 166 9.73 10.45 -11.08
N GLN A 167 10.85 10.95 -10.56
CA GLN A 167 12.18 10.71 -11.13
C GLN A 167 12.53 9.22 -11.16
N GLU A 168 12.28 8.49 -10.06
CA GLU A 168 12.59 7.05 -9.99
C GLU A 168 11.74 6.24 -10.98
N VAL A 169 10.45 6.58 -11.15
CA VAL A 169 9.58 6.00 -12.18
C VAL A 169 10.17 6.22 -13.59
N GLU A 170 10.49 7.46 -13.91
CA GLU A 170 10.92 7.85 -15.27
C GLU A 170 12.30 7.30 -15.65
N LYS A 171 13.22 7.12 -14.69
CA LYS A 171 14.53 6.48 -14.90
C LYS A 171 14.43 5.07 -15.46
N THR A 172 13.36 4.34 -15.18
CA THR A 172 13.15 2.97 -15.64
C THR A 172 12.41 2.86 -16.98
N GLY A 173 12.04 4.00 -17.58
CA GLY A 173 11.26 4.05 -18.84
C GLY A 173 9.75 3.94 -18.64
N LEU A 174 9.27 3.79 -17.41
CA LEU A 174 7.86 3.98 -17.08
C LEU A 174 7.49 5.47 -17.20
N ARG A 175 6.21 5.77 -17.37
CA ARG A 175 5.69 7.14 -17.43
C ARG A 175 4.59 7.33 -16.42
N VAL A 176 4.63 8.42 -15.66
CA VAL A 176 3.52 8.81 -14.79
C VAL A 176 2.35 9.26 -15.65
N LYS A 177 1.18 8.65 -15.44
CA LYS A 177 -0.07 8.95 -16.16
C LYS A 177 -0.95 9.90 -15.37
N GLN A 178 -1.11 9.63 -14.07
CA GLN A 178 -1.90 10.46 -13.16
C GLN A 178 -1.50 10.20 -11.71
N SER A 179 -1.87 11.12 -10.83
CA SER A 179 -1.69 11.03 -9.39
C SER A 179 -2.92 11.63 -8.70
N ILE A 180 -3.35 11.01 -7.59
CA ILE A 180 -4.44 11.50 -6.72
C ILE A 180 -3.92 11.48 -5.29
N GLU A 181 -4.03 12.59 -4.60
CA GLU A 181 -3.63 12.78 -3.20
C GLU A 181 -4.85 12.80 -2.28
N PHE A 182 -4.76 12.17 -1.10
CA PHE A 182 -5.89 12.06 -0.17
C PHE A 182 -5.46 11.84 1.30
N GLY A 183 -4.39 12.49 1.73
CA GLY A 183 -3.81 12.38 3.07
C GLY A 183 -4.80 12.70 4.19
N GLU A 184 -5.74 13.64 4.00
CA GLU A 184 -6.76 13.92 5.02
C GLU A 184 -7.63 12.70 5.34
N SER A 185 -7.90 11.83 4.38
CA SER A 185 -8.58 10.54 4.62
C SER A 185 -7.78 9.63 5.54
N TYR A 186 -6.43 9.70 5.46
CA TYR A 186 -5.55 8.95 6.37
C TYR A 186 -5.50 9.54 7.76
N SER A 187 -5.55 10.87 7.90
CA SER A 187 -5.73 11.51 9.20
C SER A 187 -6.99 10.99 9.92
N GLN A 188 -8.12 10.91 9.20
CA GLN A 188 -9.37 10.36 9.74
C GLN A 188 -9.25 8.87 10.08
N THR A 189 -8.64 8.06 9.21
CA THR A 189 -8.41 6.63 9.42
C THR A 189 -7.61 6.38 10.70
N LEU A 190 -6.50 7.09 10.87
CA LEU A 190 -5.62 6.94 12.03
C LEU A 190 -6.30 7.36 13.35
N ARG A 191 -7.15 8.40 13.32
CA ARG A 191 -7.96 8.79 14.48
C ARG A 191 -8.94 7.67 14.86
N ARG A 192 -9.65 7.09 13.89
CA ARG A 192 -10.56 5.96 14.14
C ARG A 192 -9.83 4.73 14.67
N TRP A 193 -8.64 4.44 14.13
CA TRP A 193 -7.78 3.36 14.67
C TRP A 193 -7.34 3.65 16.09
N HIS A 194 -6.96 4.90 16.39
CA HIS A 194 -6.59 5.31 17.75
C HIS A 194 -7.73 5.10 18.74
N ASP A 195 -8.95 5.50 18.40
CA ASP A 195 -10.12 5.37 19.25
C ASP A 195 -10.44 3.89 19.49
N THR A 196 -10.54 3.09 18.42
CA THR A 196 -10.79 1.65 18.50
C THR A 196 -9.71 0.92 19.29
N PHE A 197 -8.44 1.26 19.10
CA PHE A 197 -7.32 0.67 19.84
C PHE A 197 -7.46 0.92 21.35
N ASN A 198 -7.81 2.14 21.74
CA ASN A 198 -7.98 2.49 23.15
C ASN A 198 -9.24 1.85 23.76
N GLU A 199 -10.35 1.79 23.04
CA GLU A 199 -11.56 1.08 23.44
C GLU A 199 -11.32 -0.42 23.67
N ARG A 200 -10.48 -1.03 22.81
CA ARG A 200 -10.15 -2.46 22.85
C ARG A 200 -8.85 -2.76 23.60
N TRP A 201 -8.30 -1.79 24.36
CA TRP A 201 -7.02 -1.98 25.04
C TRP A 201 -7.00 -3.19 25.98
N SER A 202 -8.10 -3.48 26.69
CA SER A 202 -8.20 -4.65 27.55
C SER A 202 -7.93 -5.96 26.80
N ASP A 203 -8.44 -6.08 25.56
CA ASP A 203 -8.24 -7.27 24.73
C ASP A 203 -6.80 -7.35 24.24
N VAL A 204 -6.23 -6.21 23.83
CA VAL A 204 -4.83 -6.11 23.36
C VAL A 204 -3.85 -6.48 24.48
N SER A 205 -4.10 -6.02 25.72
CA SER A 205 -3.24 -6.33 26.87
C SER A 205 -3.23 -7.82 27.21
N LEU A 206 -4.32 -8.53 26.98
CA LEU A 206 -4.39 -10.00 27.15
C LEU A 206 -3.51 -10.77 26.17
N LEU A 207 -3.12 -10.15 25.06
CA LEU A 207 -2.16 -10.71 24.09
C LEU A 207 -0.70 -10.53 24.52
N GLY A 208 -0.44 -9.94 25.69
CA GLY A 208 0.90 -9.74 26.25
C GLY A 208 1.53 -8.38 25.95
N PHE A 209 0.78 -7.44 25.38
CA PHE A 209 1.26 -6.07 25.18
C PHE A 209 1.14 -5.24 26.46
N ASP A 210 2.18 -4.47 26.75
CA ASP A 210 2.32 -3.67 27.97
C ASP A 210 1.95 -2.18 27.77
N ASP A 211 1.94 -1.40 28.85
CA ASP A 211 1.68 0.03 28.81
C ASP A 211 2.73 0.82 28.01
N ARG A 212 3.95 0.31 27.86
CA ARG A 212 4.96 0.93 27.00
C ARG A 212 4.56 0.83 25.54
N PHE A 213 4.09 -0.35 25.12
CA PHE A 213 3.55 -0.55 23.78
C PHE A 213 2.33 0.35 23.56
N LYS A 214 1.41 0.45 24.53
CA LYS A 214 0.23 1.34 24.42
C LYS A 214 0.64 2.78 24.15
N ARG A 215 1.58 3.33 24.91
CA ARG A 215 2.06 4.71 24.71
C ARG A 215 2.73 4.90 23.35
N MET A 216 3.57 3.93 22.95
CA MET A 216 4.26 3.95 21.66
C MET A 216 3.27 3.93 20.49
N TRP A 217 2.26 3.07 20.55
CA TRP A 217 1.26 2.92 19.51
C TRP A 217 0.33 4.15 19.42
N ASN A 218 -0.10 4.68 20.55
CA ASN A 218 -0.86 5.94 20.58
C ASN A 218 -0.06 7.11 19.99
N PHE A 219 1.22 7.23 20.32
CA PHE A 219 2.08 8.26 19.73
C PHE A 219 2.23 8.08 18.24
N TYR A 220 2.43 6.86 17.74
CA TYR A 220 2.46 6.54 16.33
C TYR A 220 1.19 7.02 15.62
N LEU A 221 0.02 6.55 16.07
CA LEU A 221 -1.26 6.87 15.43
C LEU A 221 -1.55 8.38 15.42
N THR A 222 -1.33 9.04 16.55
CA THR A 222 -1.62 10.49 16.67
C THR A 222 -0.62 11.37 15.93
N SER A 223 0.67 11.03 15.93
CA SER A 223 1.69 11.79 15.20
C SER A 223 1.50 11.67 13.69
N CYS A 224 1.20 10.47 13.18
CA CYS A 224 0.90 10.28 11.77
C CYS A 224 -0.40 10.99 11.36
N ALA A 225 -1.46 10.90 12.19
CA ALA A 225 -2.71 11.64 11.93
C ALA A 225 -2.47 13.16 11.84
N ALA A 226 -1.66 13.70 12.74
CA ALA A 226 -1.27 15.11 12.70
C ALA A 226 -0.43 15.45 11.47
N GLY A 227 0.50 14.58 11.07
CA GLY A 227 1.33 14.73 9.87
C GLY A 227 0.50 14.83 8.60
N PHE A 228 -0.47 13.93 8.42
CA PHE A 228 -1.40 13.96 7.28
C PHE A 228 -2.32 15.19 7.31
N HIS A 229 -2.86 15.55 8.49
CA HIS A 229 -3.71 16.72 8.63
C HIS A 229 -2.97 18.03 8.33
N ALA A 230 -1.71 18.12 8.70
CA ALA A 230 -0.87 19.28 8.44
C ALA A 230 -0.29 19.31 7.02
N GLY A 231 -0.48 18.27 6.21
CA GLY A 231 0.07 18.13 4.88
C GLY A 231 1.58 17.89 4.82
N SER A 232 2.24 17.61 5.96
CA SER A 232 3.68 17.32 5.99
C SER A 232 4.04 15.94 5.41
N ILE A 233 3.08 15.04 5.40
CA ILE A 233 3.04 13.79 4.67
C ILE A 233 1.70 13.66 3.98
N ASP A 234 1.66 12.95 2.85
CA ASP A 234 0.44 12.67 2.10
C ASP A 234 0.38 11.20 1.69
N VAL A 235 -0.78 10.74 1.24
CA VAL A 235 -0.93 9.46 0.54
C VAL A 235 -1.31 9.74 -0.89
N THR A 236 -0.53 9.20 -1.82
CA THR A 236 -0.81 9.33 -3.24
C THR A 236 -1.11 7.97 -3.87
N GLN A 237 -2.15 7.92 -4.70
CA GLN A 237 -2.31 6.86 -5.70
C GLN A 237 -1.73 7.37 -7.01
N ILE A 238 -0.61 6.80 -7.43
CA ILE A 238 0.07 7.13 -8.67
C ILE A 238 -0.11 6.00 -9.68
N THR A 239 -0.58 6.34 -10.87
CA THR A 239 -0.68 5.40 -12.01
C THR A 239 0.48 5.62 -12.94
N VAL A 240 1.22 4.56 -13.19
CA VAL A 240 2.34 4.54 -14.13
C VAL A 240 2.04 3.62 -15.31
N THR A 241 2.49 3.97 -16.49
CA THR A 241 2.28 3.16 -17.70
C THR A 241 3.62 2.67 -18.26
N LYS A 242 3.62 1.43 -18.77
CA LYS A 242 4.70 0.93 -19.61
C LYS A 242 4.35 1.29 -21.05
N PRO A 243 5.17 2.09 -21.73
CA PRO A 243 4.96 2.38 -23.17
C PRO A 243 4.85 1.10 -23.99
N GLY A 244 4.07 1.16 -25.09
CA GLY A 244 3.93 0.05 -26.04
C GLY A 244 5.15 -0.13 -26.92
#